data_d5e69d7e3c3bd44505731cc5efe1533d
#
_entry.id   d5e69d7e3c3bd44505731cc5efe1533d
#
_cell.length_a   1.000
_cell.length_b   1.000
_cell.length_c   1.000
_cell.angle_alpha   90.00
_cell.angle_beta   90.00
_cell.angle_gamma   90.00
#
_symmetry.space_group_name_H-M   'P 1'
#
loop_
_entity.id
_entity.type
_entity.pdbx_description
1 polymer ?
#
loop_
_entity_poly.entity_id
_entity_poly.type
_entity_poly.pdbx_seq_one_letter_code
_entity_poly.pdbx_strand_id
1 'polypeptide(L)'
;MRSEKLIFHIDVNSAFLSWSALERLRGQPGSLDLRTVPSAVGGDEESRHGVVLAKSTPAKKYGITTGEPLAAARRKCPGLIVVKPDFAVYVEQSNRLRALLRRYTDAVIPYSIDEAWAEFENFGRMYGEPEAFANKLRCEIKETLGFTVNIGISTNRLLAKMAGDFKKPDLVHTLFPEEVPGKLWNLPVDHLLFAGKSTCKRLKGLGIYTIGDLAQADSGMLFAHMKKHGLALQEYARGHESAGMFDMDAENKGCGNSVTTPEDVTDPAYARQILLSLCETVGIRLRAEHKKAGGVSVGMRTAGFENSSRQMQLESSTDVTEEIYRAAWTLLMRMWDGKKPLRLLNVTATRLTEFEYRQYSLFDSVDYEKLEPIRNVHEAMAE
;
A
#
# COMPACT_ATOMS: atom_id res chain seq x y z
N MET A 1 20.41 -4.27 -30.47
CA MET A 1 19.07 -3.70 -30.62
C MET A 1 18.47 -3.60 -29.23
N ARG A 2 18.03 -2.43 -28.75
CA ARG A 2 17.27 -2.32 -27.52
C ARG A 2 15.98 -3.09 -27.68
N SER A 3 15.51 -3.74 -26.61
CA SER A 3 14.27 -4.52 -26.59
C SER A 3 13.12 -3.74 -27.24
N GLU A 4 12.31 -4.39 -28.07
CA GLU A 4 11.11 -3.78 -28.66
C GLU A 4 10.09 -3.36 -27.62
N LYS A 5 10.12 -3.99 -26.43
CA LYS A 5 9.28 -3.68 -25.27
C LYS A 5 10.03 -2.80 -24.27
N LEU A 6 9.42 -1.67 -23.89
CA LEU A 6 9.86 -0.82 -22.80
C LEU A 6 8.78 -0.64 -21.74
N ILE A 7 9.21 -0.51 -20.51
CA ILE A 7 8.36 -0.28 -19.35
C ILE A 7 8.77 1.01 -18.66
N PHE A 8 7.81 1.91 -18.51
CA PHE A 8 7.97 3.14 -17.76
C PHE A 8 7.29 2.99 -16.42
N HIS A 9 7.98 3.29 -15.34
CA HIS A 9 7.40 3.44 -14.01
C HIS A 9 7.20 4.92 -13.73
N ILE A 10 5.96 5.33 -13.49
CA ILE A 10 5.57 6.70 -13.21
C ILE A 10 5.21 6.81 -11.72
N ASP A 11 5.84 7.74 -10.99
CA ASP A 11 5.67 7.95 -9.55
C ASP A 11 5.43 9.44 -9.27
N VAL A 12 4.32 9.77 -8.62
CA VAL A 12 3.93 11.14 -8.31
C VAL A 12 4.73 11.69 -7.13
N ASN A 13 5.42 12.79 -7.34
CA ASN A 13 6.24 13.41 -6.31
C ASN A 13 5.42 13.97 -5.15
N SER A 14 5.59 13.37 -3.94
CA SER A 14 4.84 13.74 -2.73
C SER A 14 3.32 13.81 -2.98
N ALA A 15 2.76 12.78 -3.56
CA ALA A 15 1.42 12.71 -4.15
C ALA A 15 0.33 13.37 -3.30
N PHE A 16 0.08 12.88 -2.09
CA PHE A 16 -1.00 13.40 -1.23
C PHE A 16 -0.84 14.90 -0.95
N LEU A 17 0.39 15.37 -0.72
CA LEU A 17 0.62 16.80 -0.51
C LEU A 17 0.42 17.60 -1.79
N SER A 18 0.93 17.12 -2.92
CA SER A 18 0.78 17.79 -4.22
C SER A 18 -0.68 17.89 -4.61
N TRP A 19 -1.45 16.84 -4.43
CA TRP A 19 -2.88 16.81 -4.72
C TRP A 19 -3.69 17.69 -3.76
N SER A 20 -3.40 17.67 -2.45
CA SER A 20 -4.03 18.57 -1.47
C SER A 20 -3.72 20.04 -1.78
N ALA A 21 -2.51 20.36 -2.24
CA ALA A 21 -2.12 21.71 -2.63
C ALA A 21 -2.90 22.18 -3.86
N LEU A 22 -3.05 21.34 -4.87
CA LEU A 22 -3.81 21.64 -6.07
C LEU A 22 -5.30 21.88 -5.78
N GLU A 23 -5.90 21.02 -4.96
CA GLU A 23 -7.30 21.16 -4.57
C GLU A 23 -7.54 22.46 -3.80
N ARG A 24 -6.65 22.78 -2.87
CA ARG A 24 -6.70 24.05 -2.14
C ARG A 24 -6.61 25.27 -3.08
N LEU A 25 -5.68 25.26 -4.04
CA LEU A 25 -5.51 26.36 -5.00
C LEU A 25 -6.71 26.49 -5.95
N ARG A 26 -7.37 25.35 -6.28
CA ARG A 26 -8.59 25.33 -7.09
C ARG A 26 -9.78 25.93 -6.32
N GLY A 27 -9.97 25.51 -5.06
CA GLY A 27 -11.08 25.98 -4.22
C GLY A 27 -10.90 27.40 -3.70
N GLN A 28 -9.66 27.86 -3.56
CA GLN A 28 -9.29 29.18 -3.05
C GLN A 28 -8.16 29.79 -3.88
N PRO A 29 -8.46 30.40 -5.05
CA PRO A 29 -7.46 31.06 -5.88
C PRO A 29 -6.66 32.12 -5.10
N GLY A 30 -5.33 32.09 -5.23
CA GLY A 30 -4.43 32.99 -4.49
C GLY A 30 -4.05 32.52 -3.08
N SER A 31 -4.55 31.35 -2.63
CA SER A 31 -4.10 30.76 -1.38
C SER A 31 -2.64 30.31 -1.46
N LEU A 32 -2.00 30.13 -0.30
CA LEU A 32 -0.63 29.65 -0.21
C LEU A 32 -0.47 28.25 -0.79
N ASP A 33 0.45 28.08 -1.74
CA ASP A 33 0.81 26.76 -2.27
C ASP A 33 1.60 25.95 -1.24
N LEU A 34 0.99 24.90 -0.74
CA LEU A 34 1.59 24.02 0.29
C LEU A 34 2.90 23.37 -0.17
N ARG A 35 3.16 23.26 -1.46
CA ARG A 35 4.38 22.66 -2.02
C ARG A 35 5.59 23.55 -1.84
N THR A 36 5.40 24.87 -1.67
CA THR A 36 6.48 25.88 -1.58
C THR A 36 6.91 26.19 -0.16
N VAL A 37 6.18 25.73 0.85
CA VAL A 37 6.42 25.99 2.27
C VAL A 37 6.55 24.68 3.06
N PRO A 38 7.13 24.70 4.29
CA PRO A 38 7.11 23.54 5.15
C PRO A 38 5.68 23.11 5.49
N SER A 39 5.23 22.01 4.89
CA SER A 39 3.87 21.52 5.05
C SER A 39 3.83 19.98 5.00
N ALA A 40 2.77 19.41 5.55
CA ALA A 40 2.51 17.97 5.56
C ALA A 40 1.02 17.69 5.44
N VAL A 41 0.70 16.52 4.89
CA VAL A 41 -0.60 15.88 5.06
C VAL A 41 -0.49 14.96 6.27
N GLY A 42 -1.41 15.08 7.20
CA GLY A 42 -1.41 14.25 8.40
C GLY A 42 -2.81 14.01 8.92
N GLY A 43 -2.97 12.88 9.62
CA GLY A 43 -4.22 12.52 10.25
C GLY A 43 -4.52 13.35 11.48
N ASP A 44 -5.60 13.01 12.16
CA ASP A 44 -6.06 13.69 13.35
C ASP A 44 -5.24 13.26 14.58
N GLU A 45 -4.67 14.22 15.29
CA GLU A 45 -3.86 13.98 16.49
C GLU A 45 -4.74 13.55 17.68
N GLU A 46 -5.96 14.07 17.79
CA GLU A 46 -6.88 13.75 18.88
C GLU A 46 -7.39 12.30 18.80
N SER A 47 -7.63 11.80 17.61
CA SER A 47 -8.04 10.41 17.37
C SER A 47 -6.88 9.40 17.30
N ARG A 48 -5.66 9.80 17.70
CA ARG A 48 -4.43 8.98 17.64
C ARG A 48 -3.99 8.57 16.22
N HIS A 49 -4.49 9.26 15.20
CA HIS A 49 -4.10 9.10 13.80
C HIS A 49 -3.11 10.17 13.31
N GLY A 50 -2.56 10.95 14.24
CA GLY A 50 -1.65 12.07 14.01
C GLY A 50 -0.26 11.64 13.53
N VAL A 51 -0.19 11.05 12.31
CA VAL A 51 1.07 10.71 11.62
C VAL A 51 1.21 11.47 10.32
N VAL A 52 2.45 11.75 9.92
CA VAL A 52 2.78 12.35 8.63
C VAL A 52 2.55 11.32 7.51
N LEU A 53 1.60 11.58 6.63
CA LEU A 53 1.31 10.75 5.44
C LEU A 53 2.16 11.18 4.25
N ALA A 54 2.26 12.50 4.02
CA ALA A 54 3.11 13.09 2.98
C ALA A 54 3.64 14.44 3.45
N LYS A 55 4.72 14.89 2.82
CA LYS A 55 5.39 16.14 3.19
C LYS A 55 5.95 16.87 1.99
N SER A 56 6.04 18.22 2.09
CA SER A 56 6.64 19.07 1.07
C SER A 56 8.16 18.91 1.04
N THR A 57 8.76 19.30 -0.10
CA THR A 57 10.23 19.36 -0.21
C THR A 57 10.85 20.32 0.82
N PRO A 58 10.29 21.51 1.12
CA PRO A 58 10.75 22.33 2.23
C PRO A 58 10.69 21.62 3.59
N ALA A 59 9.62 20.86 3.88
CA ALA A 59 9.52 20.10 5.13
C ALA A 59 10.58 18.99 5.26
N LYS A 60 10.99 18.36 4.15
CA LYS A 60 12.08 17.36 4.14
C LYS A 60 13.40 17.94 4.68
N LYS A 61 13.68 19.23 4.46
CA LYS A 61 14.91 19.90 4.95
C LYS A 61 15.00 19.95 6.48
N TYR A 62 13.88 19.88 7.19
CA TYR A 62 13.82 19.79 8.65
C TYR A 62 13.95 18.36 9.18
N GLY A 63 14.23 17.36 8.31
CA GLY A 63 14.34 15.96 8.70
C GLY A 63 12.99 15.32 9.06
N ILE A 64 11.88 15.90 8.59
CA ILE A 64 10.55 15.30 8.75
C ILE A 64 10.46 14.05 7.88
N THR A 65 9.94 12.94 8.44
CA THR A 65 9.81 11.65 7.74
C THR A 65 8.36 11.21 7.68
N THR A 66 7.98 10.49 6.59
CA THR A 66 6.66 9.86 6.48
C THR A 66 6.52 8.77 7.54
N GLY A 67 5.35 8.69 8.16
CA GLY A 67 5.06 7.74 9.24
C GLY A 67 5.46 8.21 10.64
N GLU A 68 6.17 9.36 10.79
CA GLU A 68 6.45 9.89 12.12
C GLU A 68 5.23 10.62 12.72
N PRO A 69 5.12 10.66 14.07
CA PRO A 69 4.06 11.41 14.73
C PRO A 69 4.12 12.91 14.40
N LEU A 70 2.97 13.55 14.15
CA LEU A 70 2.88 14.99 13.88
C LEU A 70 3.50 15.84 15.01
N ALA A 71 3.32 15.45 16.28
CA ALA A 71 3.95 16.09 17.41
C ALA A 71 5.49 16.08 17.30
N ALA A 72 6.12 15.03 16.77
CA ALA A 72 7.55 14.98 16.52
C ALA A 72 7.94 15.88 15.33
N ALA A 73 7.15 15.87 14.26
CA ALA A 73 7.34 16.73 13.11
C ALA A 73 7.26 18.22 13.47
N ARG A 74 6.29 18.63 14.32
CA ARG A 74 6.15 20.01 14.81
C ARG A 74 7.32 20.44 15.69
N ARG A 75 7.92 19.54 16.48
CA ARG A 75 9.14 19.86 17.24
C ARG A 75 10.33 20.17 16.32
N LYS A 76 10.43 19.48 15.18
CA LYS A 76 11.47 19.74 14.17
C LYS A 76 11.19 21.02 13.37
N CYS A 77 9.93 21.34 13.13
CA CYS A 77 9.48 22.51 12.38
C CYS A 77 8.23 23.12 13.04
N PRO A 78 8.39 24.08 14.00
CA PRO A 78 7.25 24.69 14.71
C PRO A 78 6.24 25.36 13.79
N GLY A 79 6.68 25.89 12.64
CA GLY A 79 5.82 26.51 11.62
C GLY A 79 5.24 25.52 10.58
N LEU A 80 5.27 24.22 10.84
CA LEU A 80 4.75 23.22 9.92
C LEU A 80 3.24 23.35 9.72
N ILE A 81 2.84 23.60 8.47
CA ILE A 81 1.42 23.62 8.09
C ILE A 81 0.95 22.19 7.88
N VAL A 82 -0.04 21.74 8.62
CA VAL A 82 -0.62 20.40 8.49
C VAL A 82 -2.04 20.51 7.93
N VAL A 83 -2.31 19.71 6.91
CA VAL A 83 -3.65 19.58 6.30
C VAL A 83 -4.17 18.16 6.45
N LYS A 84 -5.49 18.00 6.60
CA LYS A 84 -6.12 16.67 6.67
C LYS A 84 -6.07 15.99 5.31
N PRO A 85 -5.97 14.65 5.27
CA PRO A 85 -6.05 13.91 4.01
C PRO A 85 -7.48 13.91 3.45
N ASP A 86 -7.58 14.00 2.13
CA ASP A 86 -8.82 13.81 1.37
C ASP A 86 -8.61 12.69 0.35
N PHE A 87 -9.00 11.46 0.71
CA PHE A 87 -8.78 10.30 -0.14
C PHE A 87 -9.64 10.30 -1.40
N ALA A 88 -10.81 10.99 -1.41
CA ALA A 88 -11.64 11.11 -2.61
C ALA A 88 -10.90 11.90 -3.69
N VAL A 89 -10.30 13.03 -3.33
CA VAL A 89 -9.41 13.82 -4.20
C VAL A 89 -8.24 12.98 -4.70
N TYR A 90 -7.63 12.17 -3.82
CA TYR A 90 -6.45 11.37 -4.21
C TYR A 90 -6.80 10.29 -5.23
N VAL A 91 -7.93 9.62 -5.06
CA VAL A 91 -8.44 8.64 -6.04
C VAL A 91 -8.75 9.31 -7.38
N GLU A 92 -9.38 10.49 -7.37
CA GLU A 92 -9.66 11.26 -8.59
C GLU A 92 -8.37 11.61 -9.34
N GLN A 93 -7.36 12.17 -8.64
CA GLN A 93 -6.10 12.55 -9.27
C GLN A 93 -5.32 11.34 -9.81
N SER A 94 -5.34 10.23 -9.09
CA SER A 94 -4.79 8.96 -9.55
C SER A 94 -5.47 8.47 -10.84
N ASN A 95 -6.81 8.55 -10.91
CA ASN A 95 -7.57 8.18 -12.11
C ASN A 95 -7.26 9.10 -13.29
N ARG A 96 -7.10 10.40 -13.05
CA ARG A 96 -6.71 11.38 -14.09
C ARG A 96 -5.32 11.09 -14.66
N LEU A 97 -4.34 10.74 -13.80
CA LEU A 97 -3.02 10.33 -14.24
C LEU A 97 -3.10 9.09 -15.14
N ARG A 98 -3.81 8.06 -14.69
CA ARG A 98 -3.99 6.81 -15.47
C ARG A 98 -4.70 7.05 -16.79
N ALA A 99 -5.72 7.92 -16.82
CA ALA A 99 -6.40 8.29 -18.04
C ALA A 99 -5.48 9.02 -19.04
N LEU A 100 -4.58 9.88 -18.55
CA LEU A 100 -3.57 10.52 -19.40
C LEU A 100 -2.60 9.49 -19.98
N LEU A 101 -2.08 8.55 -19.16
CA LEU A 101 -1.17 7.50 -19.62
C LEU A 101 -1.81 6.59 -20.67
N ARG A 102 -3.10 6.26 -20.53
CA ARG A 102 -3.87 5.44 -21.50
C ARG A 102 -4.02 6.08 -22.87
N ARG A 103 -3.69 7.36 -23.04
CA ARG A 103 -3.63 8.00 -24.37
C ARG A 103 -2.42 7.51 -25.19
N TYR A 104 -1.45 6.89 -24.55
CA TYR A 104 -0.20 6.42 -25.14
C TYR A 104 -0.09 4.92 -25.22
N THR A 105 -0.70 4.19 -24.29
CA THR A 105 -0.72 2.72 -24.26
C THR A 105 -1.91 2.20 -23.46
N ASP A 106 -2.51 1.11 -23.91
CA ASP A 106 -3.57 0.43 -23.17
C ASP A 106 -3.04 -0.33 -21.94
N ALA A 107 -1.75 -0.71 -21.95
CA ALA A 107 -1.11 -1.45 -20.88
C ALA A 107 -0.64 -0.52 -19.75
N VAL A 108 -1.59 0.13 -19.07
CA VAL A 108 -1.36 0.93 -17.87
C VAL A 108 -1.75 0.13 -16.65
N ILE A 109 -0.75 -0.27 -15.85
CA ILE A 109 -0.90 -1.16 -14.71
C ILE A 109 -0.68 -0.35 -13.43
N PRO A 110 -1.72 -0.12 -12.62
CA PRO A 110 -1.56 0.57 -11.34
C PRO A 110 -0.79 -0.30 -10.34
N TYR A 111 0.18 0.27 -9.64
CA TYR A 111 0.87 -0.38 -8.54
C TYR A 111 0.37 0.12 -7.17
N SER A 112 0.15 1.42 -7.08
CA SER A 112 -0.43 2.07 -5.91
C SER A 112 -1.36 3.21 -6.35
N ILE A 113 -1.81 4.02 -5.42
CA ILE A 113 -2.62 5.21 -5.73
C ILE A 113 -1.82 6.28 -6.49
N ASP A 114 -0.49 6.31 -6.32
CA ASP A 114 0.41 7.32 -6.87
C ASP A 114 1.46 6.77 -7.83
N GLU A 115 1.45 5.46 -8.08
CA GLU A 115 2.41 4.79 -8.96
C GLU A 115 1.70 3.91 -10.00
N ALA A 116 2.22 3.91 -11.21
CA ALA A 116 1.78 3.01 -12.29
C ALA A 116 2.92 2.63 -13.21
N TRP A 117 2.83 1.45 -13.82
CA TRP A 117 3.61 1.12 -15.00
C TRP A 117 2.81 1.41 -16.27
N ALA A 118 3.51 1.92 -17.28
CA ALA A 118 3.04 2.02 -18.65
C ALA A 118 3.97 1.17 -19.53
N GLU A 119 3.42 0.13 -20.16
CA GLU A 119 4.19 -0.78 -21.01
C GLU A 119 3.96 -0.44 -22.48
N PHE A 120 5.04 -0.45 -23.24
CA PHE A 120 5.05 -0.08 -24.65
C PHE A 120 5.68 -1.18 -25.48
N GLU A 121 4.97 -1.67 -26.45
CA GLU A 121 5.49 -2.56 -27.48
C GLU A 121 5.99 -1.74 -28.68
N ASN A 122 7.05 -2.19 -29.35
CA ASN A 122 7.65 -1.53 -30.52
C ASN A 122 7.95 -0.03 -30.29
N PHE A 123 8.40 0.33 -29.08
CA PHE A 123 8.53 1.70 -28.61
C PHE A 123 9.32 2.61 -29.57
N GLY A 124 10.51 2.20 -29.96
CA GLY A 124 11.41 3.02 -30.82
C GLY A 124 10.80 3.40 -32.15
N ARG A 125 9.90 2.58 -32.69
CA ARG A 125 9.21 2.82 -33.95
C ARG A 125 8.10 3.88 -33.82
N MET A 126 7.43 3.91 -32.68
CA MET A 126 6.27 4.77 -32.43
C MET A 126 6.65 6.10 -31.78
N TYR A 127 7.61 6.10 -30.88
CA TYR A 127 7.88 7.23 -29.97
C TYR A 127 9.34 7.73 -30.04
N GLY A 128 10.25 7.03 -30.74
CA GLY A 128 11.64 7.44 -30.89
C GLY A 128 12.50 7.18 -29.66
N GLU A 129 13.28 8.15 -29.20
CA GLU A 129 14.18 7.99 -28.07
C GLU A 129 13.44 7.98 -26.72
N PRO A 130 13.64 6.95 -25.87
CA PRO A 130 12.87 6.75 -24.64
C PRO A 130 12.94 7.91 -23.66
N GLU A 131 14.14 8.46 -23.43
CA GLU A 131 14.32 9.56 -22.47
C GLU A 131 13.68 10.86 -22.98
N ALA A 132 13.73 11.11 -24.28
CA ALA A 132 13.09 12.29 -24.88
C ALA A 132 11.57 12.21 -24.74
N PHE A 133 10.97 11.06 -25.03
CA PHE A 133 9.55 10.84 -24.86
C PHE A 133 9.13 10.93 -23.38
N ALA A 134 9.87 10.31 -22.46
CA ALA A 134 9.58 10.36 -21.03
C ALA A 134 9.63 11.80 -20.51
N ASN A 135 10.58 12.62 -20.95
CA ASN A 135 10.64 14.04 -20.61
C ASN A 135 9.43 14.81 -21.14
N LYS A 136 8.99 14.53 -22.37
CA LYS A 136 7.77 15.10 -22.94
C LYS A 136 6.54 14.71 -22.11
N LEU A 137 6.40 13.43 -21.78
CA LEU A 137 5.30 12.92 -20.96
C LEU A 137 5.30 13.55 -19.55
N ARG A 138 6.47 13.67 -18.92
CA ARG A 138 6.64 14.33 -17.62
C ARG A 138 6.19 15.80 -17.68
N CYS A 139 6.58 16.55 -18.71
CA CYS A 139 6.15 17.93 -18.92
C CYS A 139 4.64 18.01 -19.14
N GLU A 140 4.05 17.15 -19.98
CA GLU A 140 2.61 17.10 -20.21
C GLU A 140 1.82 16.83 -18.94
N ILE A 141 2.26 15.86 -18.10
CA ILE A 141 1.63 15.58 -16.80
C ILE A 141 1.67 16.85 -15.93
N LYS A 142 2.80 17.52 -15.87
CA LYS A 142 2.95 18.76 -15.09
C LYS A 142 2.04 19.89 -15.57
N GLU A 143 1.95 20.10 -16.87
CA GLU A 143 1.14 21.16 -17.48
C GLU A 143 -0.36 20.86 -17.39
N THR A 144 -0.75 19.60 -17.64
CA THR A 144 -2.17 19.20 -17.71
C THR A 144 -2.76 18.91 -16.34
N LEU A 145 -2.00 18.23 -15.46
CA LEU A 145 -2.47 17.77 -14.15
C LEU A 145 -1.96 18.63 -12.98
N GLY A 146 -0.91 19.44 -13.20
CA GLY A 146 -0.41 20.41 -12.23
C GLY A 146 0.53 19.84 -11.17
N PHE A 147 0.92 18.57 -11.23
CA PHE A 147 1.89 17.94 -10.33
C PHE A 147 3.05 17.32 -11.10
N THR A 148 4.14 17.04 -10.39
CA THR A 148 5.34 16.46 -11.00
C THR A 148 5.43 14.96 -10.74
N VAL A 149 6.12 14.26 -11.64
CA VAL A 149 6.37 12.82 -11.53
C VAL A 149 7.85 12.51 -11.72
N ASN A 150 8.31 11.40 -11.15
CA ASN A 150 9.53 10.73 -11.59
C ASN A 150 9.15 9.63 -12.57
N ILE A 151 9.99 9.42 -13.59
CA ILE A 151 9.81 8.34 -14.55
C ILE A 151 11.09 7.51 -14.58
N GLY A 152 10.95 6.21 -14.30
CA GLY A 152 12.02 5.23 -14.48
C GLY A 152 11.74 4.37 -15.70
N ILE A 153 12.76 4.11 -16.52
CA ILE A 153 12.64 3.39 -17.80
C ILE A 153 13.51 2.14 -17.76
N SER A 154 12.94 1.00 -18.14
CA SER A 154 13.67 -0.25 -18.31
C SER A 154 12.93 -1.23 -19.22
N THR A 155 13.43 -2.48 -19.29
CA THR A 155 12.80 -3.60 -19.99
C THR A 155 11.97 -4.51 -19.08
N ASN A 156 12.03 -4.31 -17.76
CA ASN A 156 11.18 -4.98 -16.80
C ASN A 156 10.67 -4.01 -15.73
N ARG A 157 9.63 -4.39 -14.98
CA ARG A 157 8.95 -3.55 -13.98
C ARG A 157 9.83 -3.26 -12.77
N LEU A 158 10.62 -4.23 -12.32
CA LEU A 158 11.54 -4.08 -11.20
C LEU A 158 12.56 -2.97 -11.46
N LEU A 159 13.29 -3.07 -12.57
CA LEU A 159 14.32 -2.10 -12.92
C LEU A 159 13.73 -0.72 -13.24
N ALA A 160 12.58 -0.66 -13.91
CA ALA A 160 11.88 0.60 -14.16
C ALA A 160 11.52 1.31 -12.82
N LYS A 161 11.00 0.56 -11.84
CA LYS A 161 10.70 1.12 -10.51
C LYS A 161 11.96 1.56 -9.78
N MET A 162 13.01 0.77 -9.78
CA MET A 162 14.30 1.11 -9.17
C MET A 162 14.93 2.37 -9.80
N ALA A 163 14.82 2.53 -11.12
CA ALA A 163 15.29 3.72 -11.82
C ALA A 163 14.55 4.99 -11.34
N GLY A 164 13.23 4.92 -11.19
CA GLY A 164 12.41 6.02 -10.70
C GLY A 164 12.78 6.50 -9.29
N ASP A 165 13.44 5.66 -8.50
CA ASP A 165 13.85 5.97 -7.13
C ASP A 165 15.26 6.57 -6.99
N PHE A 166 16.09 6.63 -8.05
CA PHE A 166 17.47 7.10 -7.96
C PHE A 166 17.59 8.53 -7.44
N LYS A 167 16.94 9.46 -8.07
CA LYS A 167 16.92 10.88 -7.66
C LYS A 167 15.54 11.48 -7.93
N LYS A 168 15.01 12.18 -6.94
CA LYS A 168 13.70 12.86 -6.99
C LYS A 168 13.90 14.33 -6.54
N PRO A 169 13.02 15.24 -6.93
CA PRO A 169 11.81 15.09 -7.74
C PRO A 169 11.99 15.47 -9.21
N ASP A 170 10.95 15.19 -10.02
CA ASP A 170 10.72 15.72 -11.38
C ASP A 170 11.84 15.36 -12.37
N LEU A 171 12.24 14.08 -12.39
CA LEU A 171 13.35 13.57 -13.21
C LEU A 171 12.98 12.28 -13.95
N VAL A 172 13.75 12.00 -15.01
CA VAL A 172 13.71 10.76 -15.78
C VAL A 172 15.03 10.02 -15.56
N HIS A 173 14.95 8.71 -15.36
CA HIS A 173 16.13 7.84 -15.21
C HIS A 173 15.95 6.54 -15.98
N THR A 174 17.06 5.99 -16.47
CA THR A 174 17.11 4.65 -17.05
C THR A 174 17.85 3.68 -16.13
N LEU A 175 17.44 2.43 -16.17
CA LEU A 175 18.19 1.32 -15.60
C LEU A 175 17.95 0.07 -16.47
N PHE A 176 18.70 -0.05 -17.54
CA PHE A 176 18.68 -1.25 -18.37
C PHE A 176 19.52 -2.38 -17.75
N PRO A 177 19.29 -3.65 -18.12
CA PRO A 177 20.04 -4.77 -17.55
C PRO A 177 21.56 -4.61 -17.61
N GLU A 178 22.09 -4.07 -18.71
CA GLU A 178 23.51 -3.78 -18.88
C GLU A 178 24.04 -2.66 -17.97
N GLU A 179 23.17 -1.80 -17.46
CA GLU A 179 23.52 -0.69 -16.57
C GLU A 179 23.51 -1.11 -15.09
N VAL A 180 22.94 -2.28 -14.74
CA VAL A 180 22.78 -2.76 -13.36
C VAL A 180 24.10 -2.75 -12.59
N PRO A 181 25.22 -3.32 -13.09
CA PRO A 181 26.48 -3.30 -12.36
C PRO A 181 27.01 -1.88 -12.09
N GLY A 182 26.83 -0.96 -13.04
CA GLY A 182 27.34 0.41 -12.93
C GLY A 182 26.48 1.34 -12.10
N LYS A 183 25.15 1.24 -12.22
CA LYS A 183 24.20 2.17 -11.58
C LYS A 183 23.62 1.64 -10.28
N LEU A 184 23.36 0.32 -10.18
CA LEU A 184 22.61 -0.26 -9.06
C LEU A 184 23.53 -0.88 -8.00
N TRP A 185 24.56 -1.63 -8.38
CA TRP A 185 25.37 -2.41 -7.44
C TRP A 185 26.12 -1.58 -6.39
N ASN A 186 26.46 -0.33 -6.71
CA ASN A 186 27.15 0.58 -5.80
C ASN A 186 26.21 1.17 -4.71
N LEU A 187 24.90 0.98 -4.83
CA LEU A 187 23.95 1.51 -3.86
C LEU A 187 23.89 0.60 -2.61
N PRO A 188 23.64 1.21 -1.43
CA PRO A 188 23.37 0.44 -0.22
C PRO A 188 22.21 -0.55 -0.42
N VAL A 189 22.29 -1.73 0.20
CA VAL A 189 21.26 -2.77 0.11
C VAL A 189 19.88 -2.30 0.58
N ASP A 190 19.82 -1.24 1.40
CA ASP A 190 18.59 -0.60 1.84
C ASP A 190 17.77 0.04 0.69
N HIS A 191 18.39 0.25 -0.47
CA HIS A 191 17.74 0.78 -1.68
C HIS A 191 17.12 -0.32 -2.55
N LEU A 192 17.38 -1.60 -2.25
CA LEU A 192 16.81 -2.69 -3.04
C LEU A 192 15.31 -2.85 -2.72
N LEU A 193 14.49 -2.89 -3.76
CA LEU A 193 13.06 -3.14 -3.63
C LEU A 193 12.82 -4.46 -2.89
N PHE A 194 11.83 -4.49 -1.99
CA PHE A 194 11.51 -5.60 -1.07
C PHE A 194 12.53 -5.94 0.02
N ALA A 195 13.66 -5.23 0.10
CA ALA A 195 14.59 -5.34 1.21
C ALA A 195 14.18 -4.38 2.36
N GLY A 196 13.21 -4.78 3.18
CA GLY A 196 12.77 -4.00 4.34
C GLY A 196 13.84 -3.92 5.45
N LYS A 197 13.64 -3.02 6.45
CA LYS A 197 14.61 -2.74 7.54
C LYS A 197 15.13 -4.01 8.24
N SER A 198 14.26 -4.98 8.55
CA SER A 198 14.64 -6.25 9.19
C SER A 198 15.53 -7.10 8.28
N THR A 199 15.19 -7.15 6.99
CA THR A 199 15.95 -7.85 5.95
C THR A 199 17.34 -7.23 5.78
N CYS A 200 17.40 -5.91 5.65
CA CYS A 200 18.67 -5.17 5.54
C CYS A 200 19.56 -5.37 6.77
N LYS A 201 18.99 -5.35 7.98
CA LYS A 201 19.74 -5.66 9.21
C LYS A 201 20.36 -7.06 9.17
N ARG A 202 19.60 -8.05 8.66
CA ARG A 202 20.10 -9.43 8.53
C ARG A 202 21.19 -9.54 7.47
N LEU A 203 21.02 -8.92 6.31
CA LEU A 203 22.01 -8.89 5.24
C LEU A 203 23.33 -8.23 5.70
N LYS A 204 23.24 -7.08 6.36
CA LYS A 204 24.41 -6.41 6.97
C LYS A 204 25.12 -7.27 8.01
N GLY A 205 24.37 -8.08 8.79
CA GLY A 205 24.95 -9.07 9.71
C GLY A 205 25.68 -10.21 9.02
N LEU A 206 25.44 -10.44 7.73
CA LEU A 206 26.16 -11.40 6.88
C LEU A 206 27.31 -10.75 6.08
N GLY A 207 27.61 -9.47 6.32
CA GLY A 207 28.66 -8.73 5.59
C GLY A 207 28.21 -8.16 4.23
N ILE A 208 26.90 -8.17 3.93
CA ILE A 208 26.32 -7.69 2.68
C ILE A 208 25.80 -6.25 2.92
N TYR A 209 26.49 -5.26 2.39
CA TYR A 209 26.19 -3.84 2.60
C TYR A 209 25.63 -3.18 1.34
N THR A 210 26.05 -3.62 0.17
CA THR A 210 25.64 -3.08 -1.13
C THR A 210 24.75 -4.07 -1.88
N ILE A 211 24.04 -3.56 -2.91
CA ILE A 211 23.27 -4.42 -3.81
C ILE A 211 24.21 -5.34 -4.59
N GLY A 212 25.42 -4.86 -4.94
CA GLY A 212 26.45 -5.66 -5.60
C GLY A 212 26.96 -6.80 -4.74
N ASP A 213 27.17 -6.58 -3.42
CA ASP A 213 27.54 -7.65 -2.49
C ASP A 213 26.48 -8.76 -2.49
N LEU A 214 25.20 -8.37 -2.48
CA LEU A 214 24.08 -9.31 -2.52
C LEU A 214 24.02 -10.09 -3.84
N ALA A 215 24.19 -9.40 -4.97
CA ALA A 215 24.19 -10.02 -6.30
C ALA A 215 25.27 -11.10 -6.45
N GLN A 216 26.42 -10.91 -5.80
CA GLN A 216 27.60 -11.78 -5.87
C GLN A 216 27.70 -12.76 -4.69
N ALA A 217 26.85 -12.65 -3.67
CA ALA A 217 26.88 -13.49 -2.49
C ALA A 217 26.69 -14.99 -2.81
N ASP A 218 27.20 -15.85 -1.95
CA ASP A 218 26.96 -17.29 -2.05
C ASP A 218 25.48 -17.62 -1.81
N SER A 219 24.84 -18.25 -2.78
CA SER A 219 23.42 -18.58 -2.75
C SER A 219 23.09 -19.61 -1.65
N GLY A 220 24.05 -20.50 -1.32
CA GLY A 220 23.88 -21.48 -0.23
C GLY A 220 23.83 -20.79 1.13
N MET A 221 24.71 -19.83 1.37
CA MET A 221 24.69 -18.98 2.56
C MET A 221 23.38 -18.19 2.66
N LEU A 222 22.94 -17.55 1.57
CA LEU A 222 21.67 -16.80 1.56
C LEU A 222 20.47 -17.71 1.87
N PHE A 223 20.44 -18.91 1.28
CA PHE A 223 19.37 -19.87 1.56
C PHE A 223 19.39 -20.37 3.00
N ALA A 224 20.56 -20.66 3.57
CA ALA A 224 20.71 -21.09 4.95
C ALA A 224 20.09 -20.07 5.93
N HIS A 225 20.37 -18.78 5.73
CA HIS A 225 19.97 -17.71 6.63
C HIS A 225 18.60 -17.09 6.32
N MET A 226 18.19 -17.01 5.04
CA MET A 226 17.02 -16.25 4.59
C MET A 226 16.02 -17.05 3.77
N LYS A 227 16.32 -18.34 3.51
CA LYS A 227 15.49 -19.25 2.72
C LYS A 227 15.21 -18.68 1.31
N LYS A 228 14.03 -18.98 0.76
CA LYS A 228 13.62 -18.53 -0.58
C LYS A 228 13.66 -17.01 -0.74
N HIS A 229 13.39 -16.24 0.33
CA HIS A 229 13.40 -14.79 0.28
C HIS A 229 14.80 -14.22 -0.03
N GLY A 230 15.86 -14.82 0.55
CA GLY A 230 17.24 -14.41 0.26
C GLY A 230 17.64 -14.64 -1.18
N LEU A 231 17.24 -15.77 -1.77
CA LEU A 231 17.47 -16.05 -3.18
C LEU A 231 16.71 -15.11 -4.10
N ALA A 232 15.45 -14.82 -3.78
CA ALA A 232 14.66 -13.86 -4.56
C ALA A 232 15.31 -12.48 -4.56
N LEU A 233 15.76 -11.98 -3.41
CA LEU A 233 16.46 -10.70 -3.32
C LEU A 233 17.78 -10.69 -4.10
N GLN A 234 18.49 -11.82 -4.17
CA GLN A 234 19.69 -11.95 -4.99
C GLN A 234 19.39 -11.80 -6.49
N GLU A 235 18.30 -12.41 -6.96
CA GLU A 235 17.87 -12.23 -8.36
C GLU A 235 17.46 -10.78 -8.63
N TYR A 236 16.77 -10.12 -7.68
CA TYR A 236 16.43 -8.70 -7.82
C TYR A 236 17.69 -7.81 -7.87
N ALA A 237 18.71 -8.12 -7.06
CA ALA A 237 20.00 -7.43 -7.11
C ALA A 237 20.75 -7.61 -8.45
N ARG A 238 20.48 -8.71 -9.14
CA ARG A 238 20.97 -8.97 -10.52
C ARG A 238 20.11 -8.31 -11.60
N GLY A 239 18.98 -7.70 -11.22
CA GLY A 239 18.05 -7.06 -12.14
C GLY A 239 16.99 -8.00 -12.74
N HIS A 240 16.86 -9.20 -12.21
CA HIS A 240 15.89 -10.19 -12.69
C HIS A 240 14.57 -10.08 -11.92
N GLU A 241 13.49 -9.91 -12.65
CA GLU A 241 12.13 -9.94 -12.12
C GLU A 241 11.66 -11.39 -11.99
N SER A 242 11.16 -11.79 -10.83
CA SER A 242 10.60 -13.14 -10.67
C SER A 242 9.16 -13.22 -11.21
N ALA A 243 8.80 -14.38 -11.75
CA ALA A 243 7.44 -14.64 -12.21
C ALA A 243 6.42 -14.38 -11.10
N GLY A 244 5.36 -13.63 -11.39
CA GLY A 244 4.31 -13.26 -10.44
C GLY A 244 4.68 -12.20 -9.41
N MET A 245 5.87 -11.58 -9.51
CA MET A 245 6.32 -10.53 -8.59
C MET A 245 5.38 -9.31 -8.56
N PHE A 246 4.85 -8.94 -9.70
CA PHE A 246 3.91 -7.85 -9.91
C PHE A 246 2.61 -8.35 -10.56
N ASP A 247 2.14 -9.53 -10.10
CA ASP A 247 0.85 -10.07 -10.50
C ASP A 247 -0.25 -9.25 -9.82
N MET A 248 -0.82 -8.32 -10.58
CA MET A 248 -1.90 -7.44 -10.13
C MET A 248 -3.27 -8.13 -10.20
N ASP A 249 -3.36 -9.26 -10.88
CA ASP A 249 -4.57 -10.08 -11.00
C ASP A 249 -4.60 -11.17 -9.91
N ALA A 250 -3.57 -11.23 -9.05
CA ALA A 250 -3.55 -12.17 -7.94
C ALA A 250 -4.75 -11.93 -7.01
N GLU A 251 -5.53 -12.97 -6.80
CA GLU A 251 -6.71 -12.90 -5.91
C GLU A 251 -6.35 -12.45 -4.50
N ASN A 252 -7.18 -11.58 -3.94
CA ASN A 252 -7.08 -11.16 -2.56
C ASN A 252 -7.25 -12.38 -1.63
N LYS A 253 -6.24 -12.64 -0.80
CA LYS A 253 -6.26 -13.75 0.17
C LYS A 253 -7.04 -13.46 1.44
N GLY A 254 -7.42 -12.21 1.65
CA GLY A 254 -8.18 -11.77 2.81
C GLY A 254 -8.74 -10.36 2.64
N CYS A 255 -9.84 -10.10 3.33
CA CYS A 255 -10.48 -8.80 3.43
C CYS A 255 -10.53 -8.40 4.91
N GLY A 256 -9.93 -7.28 5.29
CA GLY A 256 -9.85 -6.89 6.70
C GLY A 256 -10.03 -5.41 6.92
N ASN A 257 -10.39 -5.08 8.18
CA ASN A 257 -10.46 -3.72 8.66
C ASN A 257 -9.87 -3.63 10.08
N SER A 258 -9.33 -2.47 10.44
CA SER A 258 -8.78 -2.22 11.76
C SER A 258 -9.05 -0.80 12.22
N VAL A 259 -9.15 -0.61 13.52
CA VAL A 259 -9.29 0.72 14.13
C VAL A 259 -8.32 0.88 15.29
N THR A 260 -7.58 1.99 15.29
CA THR A 260 -6.90 2.50 16.49
C THR A 260 -7.91 3.38 17.21
N THR A 261 -8.25 3.03 18.44
CA THR A 261 -9.28 3.75 19.20
C THR A 261 -8.76 5.08 19.72
N PRO A 262 -9.57 6.13 19.79
CA PRO A 262 -9.17 7.44 20.36
C PRO A 262 -8.69 7.31 21.81
N GLU A 263 -9.36 6.47 22.58
CA GLU A 263 -9.01 6.13 23.94
C GLU A 263 -8.75 4.65 24.10
N ASP A 264 -8.04 4.27 25.15
CA ASP A 264 -7.77 2.87 25.45
C ASP A 264 -9.05 2.18 25.95
N VAL A 265 -9.38 1.06 25.34
CA VAL A 265 -10.61 0.28 25.62
C VAL A 265 -10.35 -0.69 26.77
N THR A 266 -11.08 -0.53 27.86
CA THR A 266 -11.06 -1.42 29.03
C THR A 266 -12.39 -2.13 29.24
N ASP A 267 -13.49 -1.57 28.67
CA ASP A 267 -14.82 -2.11 28.79
C ASP A 267 -15.11 -3.15 27.68
N PRO A 268 -15.44 -4.40 28.06
CA PRO A 268 -15.83 -5.42 27.08
C PRO A 268 -17.07 -5.06 26.24
N ALA A 269 -18.00 -4.27 26.78
CA ALA A 269 -19.18 -3.84 26.02
C ALA A 269 -18.77 -2.90 24.89
N TYR A 270 -17.85 -1.97 25.15
CA TYR A 270 -17.33 -1.08 24.12
C TYR A 270 -16.46 -1.83 23.11
N ALA A 271 -15.63 -2.79 23.55
CA ALA A 271 -14.89 -3.66 22.64
C ALA A 271 -15.80 -4.45 21.68
N ARG A 272 -16.97 -4.90 22.16
CA ARG A 272 -18.02 -5.56 21.35
C ARG A 272 -18.53 -4.64 20.23
N GLN A 273 -18.85 -3.40 20.55
CA GLN A 273 -19.36 -2.43 19.59
C GLN A 273 -18.35 -2.16 18.48
N ILE A 274 -17.07 -1.95 18.85
CA ILE A 274 -15.98 -1.76 17.90
C ILE A 274 -15.83 -2.99 17.00
N LEU A 275 -15.82 -4.19 17.58
CA LEU A 275 -15.65 -5.43 16.84
C LEU A 275 -16.79 -5.66 15.86
N LEU A 276 -18.04 -5.37 16.27
CA LEU A 276 -19.22 -5.47 15.42
C LEU A 276 -19.11 -4.51 14.21
N SER A 277 -18.75 -3.26 14.42
CA SER A 277 -18.55 -2.27 13.34
C SER A 277 -17.45 -2.69 12.36
N LEU A 278 -16.36 -3.30 12.86
CA LEU A 278 -15.34 -3.87 11.99
C LEU A 278 -15.86 -5.05 11.15
N CYS A 279 -16.66 -5.93 11.76
CA CYS A 279 -17.28 -7.07 11.07
C CYS A 279 -18.32 -6.62 10.03
N GLU A 280 -19.11 -5.58 10.31
CA GLU A 280 -20.02 -4.97 9.34
C GLU A 280 -19.27 -4.47 8.10
N THR A 281 -18.20 -3.71 8.31
CA THR A 281 -17.35 -3.22 7.21
C THR A 281 -16.77 -4.37 6.38
N VAL A 282 -16.30 -5.42 7.03
CA VAL A 282 -15.75 -6.61 6.34
C VAL A 282 -16.88 -7.35 5.59
N GLY A 283 -18.04 -7.54 6.20
CA GLY A 283 -19.20 -8.20 5.56
C GLY A 283 -19.68 -7.43 4.32
N ILE A 284 -19.81 -6.09 4.41
CA ILE A 284 -20.17 -5.24 3.26
C ILE A 284 -19.18 -5.43 2.11
N ARG A 285 -17.87 -5.41 2.38
CA ARG A 285 -16.84 -5.60 1.34
C ARG A 285 -16.89 -7.00 0.73
N LEU A 286 -17.09 -8.04 1.53
CA LEU A 286 -17.22 -9.42 1.03
C LEU A 286 -18.40 -9.54 0.07
N ARG A 287 -19.58 -9.00 0.43
CA ARG A 287 -20.77 -9.00 -0.42
C ARG A 287 -20.54 -8.23 -1.72
N ALA A 288 -19.95 -7.03 -1.63
CA ALA A 288 -19.63 -6.21 -2.82
C ALA A 288 -18.65 -6.91 -3.79
N GLU A 289 -17.77 -7.77 -3.27
CA GLU A 289 -16.82 -8.56 -4.08
C GLU A 289 -17.37 -9.97 -4.40
N HIS A 290 -18.61 -10.29 -4.04
CA HIS A 290 -19.22 -11.64 -4.19
C HIS A 290 -18.37 -12.76 -3.56
N LYS A 291 -17.68 -12.47 -2.44
CA LYS A 291 -16.80 -13.41 -1.74
C LYS A 291 -17.33 -13.79 -0.37
N LYS A 292 -16.98 -15.00 0.06
CA LYS A 292 -17.30 -15.54 1.38
C LYS A 292 -16.02 -15.86 2.14
N ALA A 293 -16.04 -15.69 3.47
CA ALA A 293 -14.94 -15.98 4.37
C ALA A 293 -14.97 -17.45 4.80
N GLY A 294 -13.96 -18.24 4.48
CA GLY A 294 -13.74 -19.59 5.04
C GLY A 294 -13.01 -19.57 6.39
N GLY A 295 -12.60 -18.42 6.88
CA GLY A 295 -11.98 -18.24 8.17
C GLY A 295 -11.99 -16.80 8.64
N VAL A 296 -11.80 -16.59 9.94
CA VAL A 296 -11.71 -15.27 10.58
C VAL A 296 -10.42 -15.17 11.38
N SER A 297 -9.75 -14.04 11.26
CA SER A 297 -8.60 -13.65 12.09
C SER A 297 -8.91 -12.38 12.86
N VAL A 298 -8.54 -12.34 14.13
CA VAL A 298 -8.62 -11.15 14.98
C VAL A 298 -7.23 -10.79 15.47
N GLY A 299 -6.90 -9.51 15.36
CA GLY A 299 -5.69 -8.93 15.92
C GLY A 299 -6.05 -7.87 16.96
N MET A 300 -5.23 -7.77 17.99
CA MET A 300 -5.32 -6.70 18.98
C MET A 300 -3.95 -6.12 19.30
N ARG A 301 -3.93 -4.86 19.69
CA ARG A 301 -2.75 -4.20 20.25
C ARG A 301 -3.14 -3.58 21.58
N THR A 302 -2.35 -3.84 22.62
CA THR A 302 -2.55 -3.20 23.93
C THR A 302 -2.02 -1.76 23.96
N ALA A 303 -2.36 -1.00 24.99
CA ALA A 303 -1.80 0.32 25.26
C ALA A 303 -0.26 0.30 25.36
N GLY A 304 0.31 -0.83 25.82
CA GLY A 304 1.76 -1.06 25.85
C GLY A 304 2.38 -1.45 24.51
N PHE A 305 1.63 -1.37 23.38
CA PHE A 305 2.06 -1.75 22.04
C PHE A 305 2.40 -3.23 21.85
N GLU A 306 1.93 -4.11 22.74
CA GLU A 306 2.01 -5.56 22.55
C GLU A 306 0.96 -6.01 21.52
N ASN A 307 1.39 -6.73 20.49
CA ASN A 307 0.49 -7.26 19.46
C ASN A 307 0.19 -8.72 19.75
N SER A 308 -1.07 -9.10 19.58
CA SER A 308 -1.52 -10.50 19.60
C SER A 308 -2.54 -10.72 18.49
N SER A 309 -2.51 -11.91 17.89
CA SER A 309 -3.50 -12.30 16.89
C SER A 309 -3.83 -13.78 16.98
N ARG A 310 -5.06 -14.12 16.62
CA ARG A 310 -5.51 -15.51 16.46
C ARG A 310 -6.46 -15.62 15.29
N GLN A 311 -6.53 -16.79 14.72
CA GLN A 311 -7.43 -17.12 13.63
C GLN A 311 -8.11 -18.45 13.86
N MET A 312 -9.27 -18.63 13.24
CA MET A 312 -9.98 -19.89 13.18
C MET A 312 -10.60 -20.11 11.80
N GLN A 313 -10.76 -21.36 11.43
CA GLN A 313 -11.55 -21.74 10.27
C GLN A 313 -13.01 -21.78 10.68
N LEU A 314 -13.90 -21.38 9.78
CA LEU A 314 -15.34 -21.49 9.92
C LEU A 314 -15.78 -22.87 9.42
N GLU A 315 -16.87 -23.40 9.96
CA GLU A 315 -17.47 -24.66 9.53
C GLU A 315 -18.01 -24.56 8.09
N SER A 316 -18.61 -23.40 7.76
CA SER A 316 -19.07 -23.06 6.42
C SER A 316 -18.56 -21.67 6.03
N SER A 317 -18.30 -21.44 4.75
CA SER A 317 -17.92 -20.13 4.24
C SER A 317 -19.12 -19.17 4.31
N THR A 318 -18.90 -17.93 4.81
CA THR A 318 -19.96 -16.96 5.05
C THR A 318 -19.58 -15.52 4.70
N ASP A 319 -20.55 -14.71 4.33
CA ASP A 319 -20.49 -13.25 4.20
C ASP A 319 -21.44 -12.57 5.22
N VAL A 320 -22.05 -13.37 6.09
CA VAL A 320 -22.99 -12.91 7.13
C VAL A 320 -22.22 -12.28 8.29
N THR A 321 -22.47 -10.99 8.54
CA THR A 321 -21.79 -10.19 9.57
C THR A 321 -21.85 -10.84 10.94
N GLU A 322 -23.02 -11.38 11.35
CA GLU A 322 -23.23 -12.00 12.66
C GLU A 322 -22.34 -13.25 12.89
N GLU A 323 -22.13 -14.06 11.86
CA GLU A 323 -21.27 -15.25 11.94
C GLU A 323 -19.80 -14.86 12.05
N ILE A 324 -19.37 -13.88 11.24
CA ILE A 324 -18.01 -13.30 11.33
C ILE A 324 -17.81 -12.72 12.73
N TYR A 325 -18.78 -12.00 13.25
CA TYR A 325 -18.73 -11.39 14.58
C TYR A 325 -18.64 -12.41 15.71
N ARG A 326 -19.44 -13.48 15.69
CA ARG A 326 -19.41 -14.56 16.71
C ARG A 326 -18.02 -15.21 16.75
N ALA A 327 -17.45 -15.52 15.59
CA ALA A 327 -16.11 -16.06 15.47
C ALA A 327 -15.06 -15.06 15.99
N ALA A 328 -15.16 -13.80 15.59
CA ALA A 328 -14.25 -12.74 16.00
C ALA A 328 -14.29 -12.49 17.51
N TRP A 329 -15.51 -12.44 18.10
CA TRP A 329 -15.66 -12.29 19.56
C TRP A 329 -15.05 -13.46 20.32
N THR A 330 -15.29 -14.69 19.87
CA THR A 330 -14.68 -15.89 20.46
C THR A 330 -13.15 -15.83 20.44
N LEU A 331 -12.57 -15.38 19.33
CA LEU A 331 -11.12 -15.22 19.21
C LEU A 331 -10.58 -14.12 20.13
N LEU A 332 -11.28 -12.97 20.21
CA LEU A 332 -10.86 -11.89 21.10
C LEU A 332 -10.84 -12.34 22.55
N MET A 333 -11.89 -13.03 23.02
CA MET A 333 -11.97 -13.51 24.41
C MET A 333 -10.94 -14.58 24.76
N ARG A 334 -10.38 -15.28 23.77
CA ARG A 334 -9.25 -16.21 23.98
C ARG A 334 -7.90 -15.50 24.14
N MET A 335 -7.81 -14.22 23.80
CA MET A 335 -6.57 -13.42 23.84
C MET A 335 -6.61 -12.32 24.89
N TRP A 336 -7.79 -11.79 25.16
CA TRP A 336 -7.99 -10.62 26.01
C TRP A 336 -8.83 -10.98 27.24
N ASP A 337 -8.25 -10.73 28.40
CA ASP A 337 -8.85 -10.99 29.72
C ASP A 337 -9.55 -9.76 30.31
N GLY A 338 -9.68 -8.67 29.53
CA GLY A 338 -10.27 -7.41 29.98
C GLY A 338 -9.36 -6.55 30.87
N LYS A 339 -8.17 -7.03 31.28
CA LYS A 339 -7.28 -6.32 32.21
C LYS A 339 -6.34 -5.35 31.52
N LYS A 340 -5.75 -5.76 30.39
CA LYS A 340 -4.87 -4.89 29.59
C LYS A 340 -5.70 -3.99 28.68
N PRO A 341 -5.58 -2.64 28.77
CA PRO A 341 -6.30 -1.75 27.89
C PRO A 341 -5.94 -1.99 26.41
N LEU A 342 -6.95 -2.02 25.53
CA LEU A 342 -6.76 -2.19 24.09
C LEU A 342 -6.64 -0.85 23.41
N ARG A 343 -5.67 -0.73 22.51
CA ARG A 343 -5.41 0.42 21.67
C ARG A 343 -5.89 0.24 20.23
N LEU A 344 -5.89 -0.99 19.73
CA LEU A 344 -6.27 -1.32 18.36
C LEU A 344 -6.95 -2.67 18.32
N LEU A 345 -7.99 -2.76 17.52
CA LEU A 345 -8.65 -4.01 17.12
C LEU A 345 -8.61 -4.14 15.58
N ASN A 346 -8.48 -5.38 15.13
CA ASN A 346 -8.50 -5.76 13.72
C ASN A 346 -9.36 -7.00 13.54
N VAL A 347 -10.11 -7.03 12.44
CA VAL A 347 -10.82 -8.23 11.95
C VAL A 347 -10.44 -8.45 10.49
N THR A 348 -10.13 -9.69 10.14
CA THR A 348 -9.81 -10.08 8.76
C THR A 348 -10.54 -11.37 8.41
N ALA A 349 -11.35 -11.32 7.37
CA ALA A 349 -11.86 -12.50 6.68
C ALA A 349 -10.74 -13.13 5.87
N THR A 350 -10.54 -14.42 6.03
CA THR A 350 -9.48 -15.19 5.39
C THR A 350 -10.05 -16.37 4.61
N ARG A 351 -9.24 -17.01 3.74
CA ARG A 351 -9.68 -18.12 2.91
C ARG A 351 -10.92 -17.74 2.09
N LEU A 352 -10.80 -16.64 1.36
CA LEU A 352 -11.90 -16.13 0.54
C LEU A 352 -12.25 -17.13 -0.57
N THR A 353 -13.53 -17.26 -0.86
CA THR A 353 -14.06 -18.14 -1.89
C THR A 353 -15.25 -17.49 -2.58
N GLU A 354 -15.46 -17.81 -3.86
CA GLU A 354 -16.59 -17.37 -4.68
C GLU A 354 -17.71 -18.43 -4.77
N PHE A 355 -17.66 -19.46 -3.94
CA PHE A 355 -18.64 -20.56 -4.02
C PHE A 355 -20.06 -20.07 -3.76
N GLU A 356 -20.93 -20.32 -4.73
CA GLU A 356 -22.36 -20.00 -4.67
C GLU A 356 -23.16 -20.98 -3.78
N TYR A 357 -22.61 -22.20 -3.54
CA TYR A 357 -23.34 -23.23 -2.80
C TYR A 357 -22.89 -23.32 -1.35
N ARG A 358 -23.86 -23.26 -0.44
CA ARG A 358 -23.67 -23.56 0.97
C ARG A 358 -24.09 -24.98 1.25
N GLN A 359 -23.21 -25.76 1.86
CA GLN A 359 -23.60 -27.05 2.40
C GLN A 359 -24.22 -26.83 3.77
N TYR A 360 -25.54 -27.07 3.86
CA TYR A 360 -26.24 -27.05 5.14
C TYR A 360 -25.91 -28.32 5.94
N SER A 361 -25.61 -28.14 7.22
CA SER A 361 -25.52 -29.24 8.18
C SER A 361 -26.85 -29.44 8.88
N LEU A 362 -27.18 -30.69 9.20
CA LEU A 362 -28.36 -31.01 10.06
C LEU A 362 -28.27 -30.40 11.45
N PHE A 363 -27.12 -29.89 11.84
CA PHE A 363 -26.82 -29.26 13.14
C PHE A 363 -26.72 -27.72 13.05
N ASP A 364 -27.01 -27.11 11.91
CA ASP A 364 -27.01 -25.66 11.77
C ASP A 364 -28.12 -25.07 12.65
N SER A 365 -27.71 -24.28 13.64
CA SER A 365 -28.63 -23.61 14.57
C SER A 365 -29.16 -22.27 14.06
N VAL A 366 -28.75 -21.84 12.86
CA VAL A 366 -29.05 -20.53 12.27
C VAL A 366 -30.06 -20.69 11.14
N ASP A 367 -31.17 -20.00 11.23
CA ASP A 367 -32.23 -19.94 10.21
C ASP A 367 -31.79 -18.89 9.14
N TYR A 368 -31.10 -19.39 8.11
CA TYR A 368 -30.54 -18.55 7.06
C TYR A 368 -31.58 -17.94 6.13
N GLU A 369 -32.75 -18.56 5.98
CA GLU A 369 -33.86 -17.99 5.20
C GLU A 369 -34.37 -16.69 5.81
N LYS A 370 -34.25 -16.51 7.13
CA LYS A 370 -34.60 -15.25 7.81
C LYS A 370 -33.50 -14.16 7.67
N LEU A 371 -32.27 -14.53 7.34
CA LEU A 371 -31.18 -13.58 7.17
C LEU A 371 -31.04 -13.06 5.73
N GLU A 372 -31.55 -13.78 4.73
CA GLU A 372 -31.55 -13.34 3.33
C GLU A 372 -32.27 -12.01 3.08
N PRO A 373 -33.46 -11.75 3.64
CA PRO A 373 -34.13 -10.45 3.46
C PRO A 373 -33.34 -9.29 4.06
N ILE A 374 -32.66 -9.51 5.19
CA ILE A 374 -31.81 -8.49 5.85
C ILE A 374 -30.59 -8.19 4.99
N ARG A 375 -30.03 -9.20 4.34
CA ARG A 375 -28.93 -9.08 3.39
C ARG A 375 -29.33 -8.20 2.19
N ASN A 376 -30.49 -8.44 1.59
CA ASN A 376 -30.99 -7.70 0.43
C ASN A 376 -31.32 -6.23 0.76
N VAL A 377 -31.76 -5.92 1.98
CA VAL A 377 -31.98 -4.53 2.44
C VAL A 377 -30.66 -3.78 2.59
N HIS A 378 -29.59 -4.43 3.06
CA HIS A 378 -28.26 -3.80 3.16
C HIS A 378 -27.65 -3.54 1.78
N GLU A 379 -27.89 -4.40 0.79
CA GLU A 379 -27.45 -4.19 -0.60
C GLU A 379 -28.19 -3.00 -1.25
N ALA A 380 -29.49 -2.89 -1.05
CA ALA A 380 -30.30 -1.76 -1.56
C ALA A 380 -30.01 -0.39 -0.90
N MET A 381 -29.39 -0.38 0.29
CA MET A 381 -28.98 0.86 0.96
C MET A 381 -27.53 1.27 0.62
N ALA A 382 -26.78 0.43 -0.07
CA ALA A 382 -25.39 0.66 -0.47
C ALA A 382 -25.25 1.12 -1.96
N GLU A 383 -26.34 1.01 -2.75
CA GLU A 383 -26.52 1.64 -4.08
C GLU A 383 -26.98 3.10 -3.92
#